data_ca847f216d0b8df4f194fb19508d99b4
#
_entry.id   ca847f216d0b8df4f194fb19508d99b4
#
_cell.length_a   1.000
_cell.length_b   1.000
_cell.length_c   1.000
_cell.angle_alpha   90.00
_cell.angle_beta   90.00
_cell.angle_gamma   90.00
#
_symmetry.space_group_name_H-M   'P 1'
#
loop_
_entity.id
_entity.type
_entity.pdbx_description
1 polymer ?
#
loop_
_entity_poly.entity_id
_entity_poly.type
_entity_poly.pdbx_seq_one_letter_code
_entity_poly.pdbx_strand_id
1 'polypeptide(L)'
;LTNVCSAGLDVGFASLDYLQIFILGVIQGITELLPVSSTAHMRVIPALLGWQDPGSAFSAAMQLAALAAVVSYFWRDVHQVTTGSIGAVRRGDYNDRWFKLAVAIVLATIPIGIAGLALSSTLNACNSPLRGLMVIGISCVVMAVLLAAAELRARHTRDVSQMRLRDALIVGVAQIGALIPGVSRSGSTLTAALFLNFKREEAARFSFLLGLPAIALAGLKELWVLLHADMPAHAWPHLLFGLVVASVSAFFAIWGLMKFLERFSTWPFVIYRALLGVFLIVAVSTGLLS
;
A
#
# COMPACT_ATOMS: atom_id res chain seq x y z
N LEU A 1 -7.10 24.68 8.16
CA LEU A 1 -6.81 23.88 6.97
C LEU A 1 -8.01 24.01 6.02
N THR A 2 -7.91 24.90 5.03
CA THR A 2 -8.95 25.06 3.98
C THR A 2 -8.88 23.83 3.08
N ASN A 3 -9.87 22.95 3.18
CA ASN A 3 -10.05 21.83 2.27
C ASN A 3 -10.39 22.38 0.88
N VAL A 4 -9.45 22.31 -0.06
CA VAL A 4 -9.70 22.64 -1.46
C VAL A 4 -10.36 21.42 -2.12
N CYS A 5 -11.60 21.16 -1.75
CA CYS A 5 -12.47 20.23 -2.45
C CYS A 5 -13.16 20.98 -3.59
N SER A 6 -12.51 21.10 -4.72
CA SER A 6 -13.15 21.58 -5.95
C SER A 6 -13.80 20.38 -6.66
N ALA A 7 -15.10 20.44 -6.92
CA ALA A 7 -15.86 19.42 -7.64
C ALA A 7 -15.74 17.98 -7.10
N GLY A 8 -15.52 17.80 -5.78
CA GLY A 8 -15.40 16.49 -5.17
C GLY A 8 -14.00 15.85 -5.23
N LEU A 9 -13.01 16.52 -5.82
CA LEU A 9 -11.62 16.09 -5.90
C LEU A 9 -10.75 16.94 -4.96
N ASP A 10 -9.94 16.24 -4.16
CA ASP A 10 -8.93 16.84 -3.29
C ASP A 10 -7.59 16.87 -4.05
N VAL A 11 -7.28 18.01 -4.66
CA VAL A 11 -6.09 18.25 -5.50
C VAL A 11 -5.08 19.18 -4.81
N GLY A 12 -4.98 19.14 -3.51
CA GLY A 12 -4.11 20.02 -2.71
C GLY A 12 -2.63 20.02 -3.15
N PHE A 13 -2.16 18.94 -3.79
CA PHE A 13 -0.79 18.87 -4.30
C PHE A 13 -0.45 19.92 -5.37
N ALA A 14 -1.43 20.48 -6.04
CA ALA A 14 -1.20 21.52 -7.05
C ALA A 14 -0.64 22.81 -6.44
N SER A 15 -0.83 23.04 -5.14
CA SER A 15 -0.29 24.21 -4.42
C SER A 15 1.08 23.98 -3.78
N LEU A 16 1.58 22.73 -3.79
CA LEU A 16 2.88 22.38 -3.23
C LEU A 16 4.01 22.75 -4.16
N ASP A 17 5.16 23.13 -3.60
CA ASP A 17 6.38 23.34 -4.38
C ASP A 17 7.11 22.02 -4.71
N TYR A 18 8.12 22.09 -5.58
CA TYR A 18 8.88 20.91 -6.01
C TYR A 18 9.65 20.23 -4.89
N LEU A 19 10.11 20.95 -3.86
CA LEU A 19 10.80 20.38 -2.71
C LEU A 19 9.82 19.56 -1.87
N GLN A 20 8.62 20.09 -1.63
CA GLN A 20 7.54 19.39 -0.92
C GLN A 20 7.12 18.12 -1.69
N ILE A 21 6.93 18.23 -3.00
CA ILE A 21 6.62 17.07 -3.87
C ILE A 21 7.76 16.03 -3.84
N PHE A 22 9.02 16.46 -3.88
CA PHE A 22 10.17 15.57 -3.75
C PHE A 22 10.14 14.80 -2.42
N ILE A 23 10.00 15.51 -1.31
CA ILE A 23 9.95 14.90 0.03
C ILE A 23 8.78 13.91 0.13
N LEU A 24 7.57 14.32 -0.31
CA LEU A 24 6.40 13.45 -0.31
C LEU A 24 6.56 12.24 -1.25
N GLY A 25 7.22 12.42 -2.39
CA GLY A 25 7.56 11.34 -3.32
C GLY A 25 8.50 10.31 -2.70
N VAL A 26 9.56 10.75 -2.02
CA VAL A 26 10.47 9.86 -1.28
C VAL A 26 9.73 9.11 -0.19
N ILE A 27 8.92 9.81 0.61
CA ILE A 27 8.15 9.23 1.70
C ILE A 27 7.15 8.21 1.19
N GLN A 28 6.39 8.55 0.16
CA GLN A 28 5.43 7.63 -0.46
C GLN A 28 6.14 6.37 -0.97
N GLY A 29 7.23 6.53 -1.73
CA GLY A 29 7.96 5.40 -2.29
C GLY A 29 8.48 4.43 -1.21
N ILE A 30 9.04 4.97 -0.13
CA ILE A 30 9.54 4.16 0.98
C ILE A 30 8.37 3.50 1.73
N THR A 31 7.37 4.26 2.13
CA THR A 31 6.35 3.81 3.07
C THR A 31 5.25 2.98 2.45
N GLU A 32 5.06 3.03 1.12
CA GLU A 32 4.08 2.19 0.41
C GLU A 32 4.40 0.70 0.50
N LEU A 33 5.68 0.36 0.42
CA LEU A 33 6.14 -1.03 0.41
C LEU A 33 6.48 -1.55 1.80
N LEU A 34 7.00 -0.69 2.67
CA LEU A 34 7.22 -1.05 4.07
C LEU A 34 5.88 -1.23 4.79
N PRO A 35 5.79 -2.15 5.76
CA PRO A 35 4.56 -2.38 6.51
C PRO A 35 4.31 -1.30 7.58
N VAL A 36 4.39 0.01 7.19
CA VAL A 36 4.33 1.17 8.11
C VAL A 36 3.21 2.17 7.79
N SER A 37 2.46 1.95 6.71
CA SER A 37 1.35 2.78 6.23
C SER A 37 1.77 4.10 5.57
N SER A 38 1.84 4.09 4.24
CA SER A 38 2.05 5.31 3.44
C SER A 38 0.98 6.37 3.66
N THR A 39 -0.28 5.96 3.77
CA THR A 39 -1.41 6.88 4.04
C THR A 39 -1.23 7.66 5.33
N ALA A 40 -0.67 7.02 6.38
CA ALA A 40 -0.36 7.70 7.63
C ALA A 40 0.68 8.81 7.41
N HIS A 41 1.77 8.49 6.71
CA HIS A 41 2.86 9.44 6.48
C HIS A 41 2.46 10.60 5.58
N MET A 42 1.69 10.32 4.51
CA MET A 42 1.20 11.35 3.59
C MET A 42 0.23 12.33 4.24
N ARG A 43 -0.36 11.99 5.38
CA ARG A 43 -1.22 12.87 6.19
C ARG A 43 -0.44 13.55 7.32
N VAL A 44 0.39 12.79 8.03
CA VAL A 44 1.09 13.25 9.24
C VAL A 44 2.18 14.25 8.91
N ILE A 45 2.98 14.01 7.86
CA ILE A 45 4.12 14.87 7.54
C ILE A 45 3.68 16.27 7.10
N PRO A 46 2.72 16.44 6.17
CA PRO A 46 2.18 17.76 5.89
C PRO A 46 1.60 18.45 7.13
N ALA A 47 0.84 17.72 7.96
CA ALA A 47 0.25 18.27 9.17
C ALA A 47 1.31 18.78 10.16
N LEU A 48 2.42 18.06 10.36
CA LEU A 48 3.52 18.44 11.24
C LEU A 48 4.33 19.64 10.71
N LEU A 49 4.47 19.74 9.38
CA LEU A 49 5.27 20.79 8.75
C LEU A 49 4.43 22.02 8.36
N GLY A 50 3.12 22.02 8.67
CA GLY A 50 2.21 23.10 8.29
C GLY A 50 2.00 23.21 6.77
N TRP A 51 2.20 22.10 6.03
CA TRP A 51 2.00 22.07 4.60
C TRP A 51 0.54 21.80 4.25
N GLN A 52 0.14 22.18 3.04
CA GLN A 52 -1.14 21.77 2.49
C GLN A 52 -1.19 20.25 2.36
N ASP A 53 -2.34 19.63 2.70
CA ASP A 53 -2.58 18.22 2.41
C ASP A 53 -2.50 17.98 0.90
N PRO A 54 -1.67 17.05 0.43
CA PRO A 54 -1.54 16.76 -1.01
C PRO A 54 -2.84 16.23 -1.64
N GLY A 55 -3.76 15.74 -0.82
CA GLY A 55 -5.03 15.19 -1.25
C GLY A 55 -5.01 13.67 -1.49
N SER A 56 -6.22 13.11 -1.50
CA SER A 56 -6.41 11.67 -1.74
C SER A 56 -6.07 11.27 -3.16
N ALA A 57 -6.39 12.11 -4.13
CA ALA A 57 -6.12 11.88 -5.54
C ALA A 57 -4.61 11.74 -5.82
N PHE A 58 -3.80 12.65 -5.26
CA PHE A 58 -2.35 12.56 -5.36
C PHE A 58 -1.82 11.28 -4.71
N SER A 59 -2.23 10.98 -3.47
CA SER A 59 -1.78 9.80 -2.75
C SER A 59 -2.13 8.50 -3.48
N ALA A 60 -3.31 8.42 -4.10
CA ALA A 60 -3.73 7.25 -4.86
C ALA A 60 -3.00 7.13 -6.21
N ALA A 61 -2.79 8.25 -6.92
CA ALA A 61 -2.00 8.25 -8.16
C ALA A 61 -0.54 7.83 -7.90
N MET A 62 0.04 8.27 -6.77
CA MET A 62 1.40 7.90 -6.36
C MET A 62 1.56 6.39 -6.11
N GLN A 63 0.48 5.63 -5.90
CA GLN A 63 0.57 4.17 -5.84
C GLN A 63 1.04 3.55 -7.18
N LEU A 64 0.82 4.21 -8.33
CA LEU A 64 1.36 3.76 -9.62
C LEU A 64 2.90 3.73 -9.63
N ALA A 65 3.55 4.60 -8.85
CA ALA A 65 4.99 4.56 -8.66
C ALA A 65 5.44 3.26 -7.98
N ALA A 66 4.72 2.82 -6.95
CA ALA A 66 4.98 1.54 -6.29
C ALA A 66 4.71 0.35 -7.24
N LEU A 67 3.66 0.43 -8.08
CA LEU A 67 3.40 -0.57 -9.12
C LEU A 67 4.61 -0.73 -10.05
N ALA A 68 5.15 0.39 -10.56
CA ALA A 68 6.32 0.37 -11.43
C ALA A 68 7.54 -0.23 -10.73
N ALA A 69 7.78 0.12 -9.47
CA ALA A 69 8.88 -0.41 -8.66
C ALA A 69 8.76 -1.92 -8.42
N VAL A 70 7.55 -2.40 -8.03
CA VAL A 70 7.30 -3.84 -7.79
C VAL A 70 7.44 -4.64 -9.08
N VAL A 71 6.88 -4.18 -10.20
CA VAL A 71 7.03 -4.83 -11.51
C VAL A 71 8.50 -4.87 -11.94
N SER A 72 9.26 -3.79 -11.73
CA SER A 72 10.68 -3.73 -12.09
C SER A 72 11.51 -4.68 -11.21
N TYR A 73 11.30 -4.68 -9.90
CA TYR A 73 12.05 -5.52 -8.97
C TYR A 73 11.73 -7.00 -9.15
N PHE A 74 10.44 -7.36 -9.23
CA PHE A 74 9.96 -8.72 -9.43
C PHE A 74 9.69 -9.07 -10.90
N TRP A 75 10.39 -8.42 -11.83
CA TRP A 75 10.17 -8.64 -13.27
C TRP A 75 10.17 -10.11 -13.66
N ARG A 76 11.10 -10.89 -13.11
CA ARG A 76 11.17 -12.34 -13.39
C ARG A 76 9.94 -13.09 -12.91
N ASP A 77 9.44 -12.76 -11.72
CA ASP A 77 8.23 -13.39 -11.17
C ASP A 77 7.00 -13.02 -11.98
N VAL A 78 6.82 -11.73 -12.27
CA VAL A 78 5.70 -11.21 -13.07
C VAL A 78 5.72 -11.85 -14.47
N HIS A 79 6.88 -11.89 -15.11
CA HIS A 79 7.02 -12.53 -16.42
C HIS A 79 6.69 -14.02 -16.35
N GLN A 80 7.20 -14.76 -15.37
CA GLN A 80 6.93 -16.19 -15.22
C GLN A 80 5.47 -16.48 -14.88
N VAL A 81 4.85 -15.70 -13.99
CA VAL A 81 3.43 -15.84 -13.68
C VAL A 81 2.59 -15.59 -14.93
N THR A 82 2.91 -14.55 -15.70
CA THR A 82 2.13 -14.19 -16.89
C THR A 82 2.32 -15.21 -18.03
N THR A 83 3.58 -15.43 -18.46
CA THR A 83 3.87 -16.32 -19.60
C THR A 83 3.63 -17.80 -19.27
N GLY A 84 3.96 -18.21 -18.03
CA GLY A 84 3.70 -19.55 -17.53
C GLY A 84 2.21 -19.87 -17.51
N SER A 85 1.39 -18.92 -17.02
CA SER A 85 -0.07 -19.08 -16.99
C SER A 85 -0.68 -19.15 -18.39
N ILE A 86 -0.26 -18.29 -19.32
CA ILE A 86 -0.71 -18.34 -20.72
C ILE A 86 -0.30 -19.68 -21.35
N GLY A 87 0.93 -20.12 -21.11
CA GLY A 87 1.42 -21.42 -21.61
C GLY A 87 0.65 -22.60 -21.01
N ALA A 88 0.32 -22.56 -19.73
CA ALA A 88 -0.47 -23.58 -19.06
C ALA A 88 -1.89 -23.70 -19.64
N VAL A 89 -2.57 -22.56 -19.85
CA VAL A 89 -3.88 -22.52 -20.51
C VAL A 89 -3.83 -23.11 -21.91
N ARG A 90 -2.80 -22.74 -22.71
CA ARG A 90 -2.64 -23.27 -24.08
C ARG A 90 -2.41 -24.79 -24.13
N ARG A 91 -1.77 -25.35 -23.10
CA ARG A 91 -1.50 -26.79 -22.97
C ARG A 91 -2.62 -27.55 -22.25
N GLY A 92 -3.61 -26.87 -21.67
CA GLY A 92 -4.62 -27.47 -20.81
C GLY A 92 -4.08 -27.98 -19.46
N ASP A 93 -2.89 -27.50 -19.04
CA ASP A 93 -2.24 -27.89 -17.79
C ASP A 93 -2.60 -26.94 -16.65
N TYR A 94 -3.74 -27.14 -16.05
CA TYR A 94 -4.21 -26.35 -14.92
C TYR A 94 -3.53 -26.70 -13.59
N ASN A 95 -2.63 -27.70 -13.60
CA ASN A 95 -1.79 -28.06 -12.44
C ASN A 95 -0.45 -27.30 -12.40
N ASP A 96 -0.13 -26.56 -13.45
CA ASP A 96 1.07 -25.72 -13.51
C ASP A 96 1.12 -24.75 -12.31
N ARG A 97 2.31 -24.61 -11.71
CA ARG A 97 2.49 -23.80 -10.50
C ARG A 97 2.23 -22.31 -10.73
N TRP A 98 2.61 -21.80 -11.90
CA TRP A 98 2.44 -20.39 -12.23
C TRP A 98 0.98 -20.04 -12.50
N PHE A 99 0.26 -20.96 -13.16
CA PHE A 99 -1.18 -20.84 -13.34
C PHE A 99 -1.90 -20.81 -11.98
N LYS A 100 -1.58 -21.73 -11.07
CA LYS A 100 -2.16 -21.75 -9.72
C LYS A 100 -1.87 -20.47 -8.95
N LEU A 101 -0.64 -19.93 -9.06
CA LEU A 101 -0.27 -18.67 -8.41
C LEU A 101 -1.02 -17.48 -9.02
N ALA A 102 -1.16 -17.41 -10.35
CA ALA A 102 -1.94 -16.37 -11.01
C ALA A 102 -3.41 -16.39 -10.59
N VAL A 103 -4.03 -17.57 -10.60
CA VAL A 103 -5.41 -17.75 -10.15
C VAL A 103 -5.55 -17.36 -8.67
N ALA A 104 -4.60 -17.74 -7.82
CA ALA A 104 -4.58 -17.36 -6.41
C ALA A 104 -4.52 -15.84 -6.21
N ILE A 105 -3.66 -15.14 -6.96
CA ILE A 105 -3.54 -13.67 -6.93
C ILE A 105 -4.85 -13.02 -7.39
N VAL A 106 -5.42 -13.45 -8.51
CA VAL A 106 -6.67 -12.89 -9.04
C VAL A 106 -7.81 -13.09 -8.05
N LEU A 107 -8.03 -14.32 -7.58
CA LEU A 107 -9.12 -14.62 -6.65
C LEU A 107 -8.93 -13.93 -5.29
N ALA A 108 -7.70 -13.81 -4.79
CA ALA A 108 -7.40 -13.09 -3.56
C ALA A 108 -7.53 -11.56 -3.69
N THR A 109 -7.56 -11.02 -4.92
CA THR A 109 -7.83 -9.59 -5.15
C THR A 109 -9.33 -9.27 -5.13
N ILE A 110 -10.19 -10.24 -5.42
CA ILE A 110 -11.65 -10.01 -5.50
C ILE A 110 -12.23 -9.41 -4.20
N PRO A 111 -11.90 -9.92 -3.00
CA PRO A 111 -12.46 -9.39 -1.76
C PRO A 111 -12.22 -7.89 -1.57
N ILE A 112 -11.00 -7.41 -1.78
CA ILE A 112 -10.70 -5.97 -1.66
C ILE A 112 -11.34 -5.16 -2.78
N GLY A 113 -11.45 -5.72 -3.99
CA GLY A 113 -12.14 -5.08 -5.11
C GLY A 113 -13.63 -4.84 -4.79
N ILE A 114 -14.33 -5.86 -4.32
CA ILE A 114 -15.74 -5.75 -3.92
C ILE A 114 -15.90 -4.76 -2.75
N ALA A 115 -15.08 -4.88 -1.70
CA ALA A 115 -15.16 -4.00 -0.54
C ALA A 115 -14.83 -2.54 -0.90
N GLY A 116 -13.82 -2.30 -1.76
CA GLY A 116 -13.45 -0.98 -2.24
C GLY A 116 -14.54 -0.31 -3.08
N LEU A 117 -15.24 -1.07 -3.92
CA LEU A 117 -16.38 -0.58 -4.68
C LEU A 117 -17.58 -0.28 -3.77
N ALA A 118 -17.90 -1.18 -2.85
CA ALA A 118 -19.01 -1.01 -1.91
C ALA A 118 -18.82 0.18 -0.96
N LEU A 119 -17.59 0.46 -0.56
CA LEU A 119 -17.24 1.55 0.37
C LEU A 119 -16.75 2.82 -0.34
N SER A 120 -16.78 2.86 -1.68
CA SER A 120 -16.18 3.94 -2.47
C SER A 120 -16.71 5.33 -2.11
N SER A 121 -18.00 5.47 -1.83
CA SER A 121 -18.62 6.73 -1.43
C SER A 121 -18.10 7.25 -0.08
N THR A 122 -17.85 6.34 0.88
CA THR A 122 -17.34 6.70 2.21
C THR A 122 -15.84 6.98 2.17
N LEU A 123 -15.09 6.19 1.38
CA LEU A 123 -13.64 6.33 1.28
C LEU A 123 -13.21 7.59 0.53
N ASN A 124 -13.99 7.99 -0.48
CA ASN A 124 -13.70 9.16 -1.32
C ASN A 124 -14.33 10.46 -0.79
N ALA A 125 -15.11 10.40 0.27
CA ALA A 125 -15.69 11.61 0.87
C ALA A 125 -14.57 12.52 1.40
N CYS A 126 -14.57 13.79 1.01
CA CYS A 126 -13.55 14.77 1.41
C CYS A 126 -13.37 14.88 2.93
N ASN A 127 -14.48 14.76 3.68
CA ASN A 127 -14.48 14.78 5.15
C ASN A 127 -14.73 13.39 5.75
N SER A 128 -14.21 12.33 5.11
CA SER A 128 -14.38 10.98 5.64
C SER A 128 -13.80 10.88 7.06
N PRO A 129 -14.59 10.48 8.07
CA PRO A 129 -14.10 10.28 9.44
C PRO A 129 -12.95 9.26 9.50
N LEU A 130 -12.90 8.32 8.55
CA LEU A 130 -11.86 7.31 8.47
C LEU A 130 -10.47 7.91 8.18
N ARG A 131 -10.41 9.11 7.59
CA ARG A 131 -9.15 9.79 7.27
C ARG A 131 -8.60 10.64 8.43
N GLY A 132 -9.28 10.68 9.56
CA GLY A 132 -8.85 11.42 10.76
C GLY A 132 -7.55 10.82 11.36
N LEU A 133 -6.67 11.68 11.85
CA LEU A 133 -5.39 11.28 12.47
C LEU A 133 -5.58 10.33 13.65
N MET A 134 -6.68 10.44 14.40
CA MET A 134 -7.03 9.53 15.49
C MET A 134 -7.26 8.10 14.96
N VAL A 135 -8.02 7.93 13.87
CA VAL A 135 -8.28 6.62 13.26
C VAL A 135 -6.98 6.02 12.73
N ILE A 136 -6.13 6.84 12.10
CA ILE A 136 -4.81 6.43 11.61
C ILE A 136 -3.94 5.96 12.78
N GLY A 137 -3.90 6.70 13.88
CA GLY A 137 -3.14 6.35 15.08
C GLY A 137 -3.57 5.01 15.68
N ILE A 138 -4.88 4.84 15.89
CA ILE A 138 -5.45 3.58 16.41
C ILE A 138 -5.14 2.41 15.45
N SER A 139 -5.32 2.61 14.15
CA SER A 139 -5.02 1.58 13.14
C SER A 139 -3.54 1.18 13.15
N CYS A 140 -2.62 2.14 13.34
CA CYS A 140 -1.19 1.86 13.46
C CYS A 140 -0.90 0.99 14.70
N VAL A 141 -1.47 1.30 15.87
CA VAL A 141 -1.29 0.51 17.10
C VAL A 141 -1.87 -0.89 16.95
N VAL A 142 -3.11 -1.01 16.46
CA VAL A 142 -3.75 -2.31 16.24
C VAL A 142 -2.92 -3.19 15.32
N MET A 143 -2.44 -2.64 14.21
CA MET A 143 -1.61 -3.40 13.28
C MET A 143 -0.20 -3.70 13.82
N ALA A 144 0.36 -2.85 14.69
CA ALA A 144 1.59 -3.16 15.39
C ALA A 144 1.41 -4.40 16.30
N VAL A 145 0.31 -4.47 17.05
CA VAL A 145 -0.04 -5.63 17.88
C VAL A 145 -0.25 -6.89 17.05
N LEU A 146 -0.99 -6.77 15.93
CA LEU A 146 -1.24 -7.92 15.04
C LEU A 146 0.05 -8.42 14.37
N LEU A 147 0.93 -7.53 13.92
CA LEU A 147 2.21 -7.90 13.34
C LEU A 147 3.14 -8.52 14.39
N ALA A 148 3.18 -7.99 15.61
CA ALA A 148 3.91 -8.58 16.73
C ALA A 148 3.42 -10.00 17.05
N ALA A 149 2.10 -10.17 17.14
CA ALA A 149 1.48 -11.47 17.38
C ALA A 149 1.80 -12.48 16.26
N ALA A 150 1.78 -12.03 15.00
CA ALA A 150 2.15 -12.85 13.86
C ALA A 150 3.62 -13.26 13.91
N GLU A 151 4.54 -12.31 14.17
CA GLU A 151 5.97 -12.57 14.29
C GLU A 151 6.28 -13.59 15.40
N LEU A 152 5.63 -13.46 16.56
CA LEU A 152 5.83 -14.37 17.69
C LEU A 152 5.27 -15.78 17.46
N ARG A 153 4.22 -15.93 16.65
CA ARG A 153 3.54 -17.23 16.43
C ARG A 153 4.03 -17.93 15.17
N ALA A 154 4.58 -17.19 14.21
CA ALA A 154 5.00 -17.76 12.95
C ALA A 154 6.20 -18.68 13.10
N ARG A 155 6.13 -19.86 12.46
CA ARG A 155 7.24 -20.83 12.41
C ARG A 155 8.23 -20.53 11.29
N HIS A 156 7.90 -19.63 10.35
CA HIS A 156 8.73 -19.21 9.20
C HIS A 156 9.30 -20.38 8.38
N THR A 157 8.46 -21.39 8.08
CA THR A 157 8.89 -22.63 7.44
C THR A 157 8.40 -22.79 6.01
N ARG A 158 7.42 -21.99 5.57
CA ARG A 158 6.76 -22.16 4.28
C ARG A 158 7.28 -21.16 3.23
N ASP A 159 7.46 -21.65 2.02
CA ASP A 159 7.78 -20.86 0.83
C ASP A 159 6.51 -20.57 0.00
N VAL A 160 6.53 -19.56 -0.87
CA VAL A 160 5.40 -19.22 -1.78
C VAL A 160 5.04 -20.40 -2.67
N SER A 161 5.98 -21.26 -3.03
CA SER A 161 5.72 -22.49 -3.81
C SER A 161 4.74 -23.45 -3.11
N GLN A 162 4.60 -23.36 -1.79
CA GLN A 162 3.68 -24.15 -0.97
C GLN A 162 2.34 -23.43 -0.71
N MET A 163 2.14 -22.28 -1.38
CA MET A 163 0.91 -21.48 -1.26
C MET A 163 -0.28 -22.27 -1.82
N ARG A 164 -1.31 -22.43 -1.00
CA ARG A 164 -2.58 -23.00 -1.42
C ARG A 164 -3.58 -21.88 -1.70
N LEU A 165 -4.58 -22.15 -2.52
CA LEU A 165 -5.64 -21.17 -2.80
C LEU A 165 -6.30 -20.62 -1.53
N ARG A 166 -6.52 -21.48 -0.52
CA ARG A 166 -7.05 -21.06 0.77
C ARG A 166 -6.16 -20.05 1.47
N ASP A 167 -4.84 -20.25 1.44
CA ASP A 167 -3.88 -19.32 2.05
C ASP A 167 -3.96 -17.94 1.36
N ALA A 168 -3.98 -17.95 0.02
CA ALA A 168 -4.11 -16.73 -0.76
C ALA A 168 -5.42 -15.98 -0.48
N LEU A 169 -6.54 -16.70 -0.36
CA LEU A 169 -7.84 -16.09 -0.01
C LEU A 169 -7.82 -15.48 1.40
N ILE A 170 -7.21 -16.13 2.39
CA ILE A 170 -7.05 -15.57 3.75
C ILE A 170 -6.27 -14.26 3.69
N VAL A 171 -5.14 -14.23 2.96
CA VAL A 171 -4.34 -13.02 2.79
C VAL A 171 -5.13 -11.96 2.00
N GLY A 172 -5.91 -12.36 1.00
CA GLY A 172 -6.77 -11.48 0.22
C GLY A 172 -7.90 -10.84 1.05
N VAL A 173 -8.52 -11.60 1.95
CA VAL A 173 -9.50 -11.06 2.91
C VAL A 173 -8.83 -10.08 3.88
N ALA A 174 -7.66 -10.41 4.40
CA ALA A 174 -6.89 -9.49 5.25
C ALA A 174 -6.53 -8.19 4.52
N GLN A 175 -6.37 -8.23 3.19
CA GLN A 175 -6.12 -7.04 2.38
C GLN A 175 -7.27 -6.02 2.43
N ILE A 176 -8.51 -6.42 2.73
CA ILE A 176 -9.66 -5.51 2.90
C ILE A 176 -9.36 -4.47 3.98
N GLY A 177 -8.65 -4.85 5.03
CA GLY A 177 -8.22 -3.93 6.09
C GLY A 177 -7.45 -2.71 5.57
N ALA A 178 -6.77 -2.84 4.44
CA ALA A 178 -6.03 -1.73 3.81
C ALA A 178 -6.91 -0.56 3.35
N LEU A 179 -8.23 -0.76 3.25
CA LEU A 179 -9.19 0.32 2.97
C LEU A 179 -9.31 1.30 4.14
N ILE A 180 -8.92 0.88 5.34
CA ILE A 180 -8.87 1.75 6.53
C ILE A 180 -7.51 2.45 6.55
N PRO A 181 -7.46 3.79 6.49
CA PRO A 181 -6.21 4.54 6.60
C PRO A 181 -5.44 4.19 7.88
N GLY A 182 -4.13 4.02 7.77
CA GLY A 182 -3.30 3.59 8.90
C GLY A 182 -3.04 2.08 8.95
N VAL A 183 -3.90 1.23 8.40
CA VAL A 183 -3.72 -0.24 8.42
C VAL A 183 -2.52 -0.69 7.59
N SER A 184 -2.28 -0.10 6.44
CA SER A 184 -1.27 -0.52 5.46
C SER A 184 -1.62 -1.82 4.72
N ARG A 185 -1.64 -1.77 3.40
CA ARG A 185 -1.89 -2.95 2.56
C ARG A 185 -0.78 -3.99 2.72
N SER A 186 0.48 -3.56 2.55
CA SER A 186 1.65 -4.43 2.75
C SER A 186 1.70 -4.97 4.20
N GLY A 187 1.33 -4.14 5.18
CA GLY A 187 1.25 -4.55 6.58
C GLY A 187 0.21 -5.65 6.84
N SER A 188 -1.01 -5.50 6.35
CA SER A 188 -2.09 -6.48 6.57
C SER A 188 -1.82 -7.81 5.88
N THR A 189 -1.38 -7.77 4.61
CA THR A 189 -1.08 -8.98 3.83
C THR A 189 0.15 -9.72 4.34
N LEU A 190 1.23 -8.99 4.70
CA LEU A 190 2.41 -9.57 5.34
C LEU A 190 2.04 -10.24 6.67
N THR A 191 1.28 -9.55 7.53
CA THR A 191 0.83 -10.08 8.82
C THR A 191 0.04 -11.38 8.65
N ALA A 192 -0.92 -11.39 7.72
CA ALA A 192 -1.72 -12.59 7.44
C ALA A 192 -0.87 -13.76 6.92
N ALA A 193 0.08 -13.48 6.02
CA ALA A 193 0.98 -14.51 5.50
C ALA A 193 1.92 -15.07 6.59
N LEU A 194 2.40 -14.23 7.52
CA LEU A 194 3.18 -14.69 8.67
C LEU A 194 2.36 -15.61 9.59
N PHE A 195 1.09 -15.29 9.88
CA PHE A 195 0.20 -16.20 10.63
C PHE A 195 0.01 -17.56 9.96
N LEU A 196 0.19 -17.62 8.63
CA LEU A 196 0.16 -18.87 7.85
C LEU A 196 1.55 -19.58 7.82
N ASN A 197 2.49 -19.13 8.62
CA ASN A 197 3.85 -19.67 8.77
C ASN A 197 4.77 -19.51 7.54
N PHE A 198 4.49 -18.55 6.65
CA PHE A 198 5.42 -18.24 5.57
C PHE A 198 6.70 -17.60 6.12
N LYS A 199 7.83 -17.84 5.47
CA LYS A 199 9.08 -17.11 5.71
C LYS A 199 8.85 -15.62 5.47
N ARG A 200 9.58 -14.75 6.16
CA ARG A 200 9.34 -13.29 6.11
C ARG A 200 9.48 -12.72 4.71
N GLU A 201 10.57 -13.07 4.01
CA GLU A 201 10.83 -12.67 2.64
C GLU A 201 9.76 -13.22 1.66
N GLU A 202 9.32 -14.47 1.85
CA GLU A 202 8.29 -15.09 1.02
C GLU A 202 6.90 -14.49 1.27
N ALA A 203 6.59 -14.17 2.53
CA ALA A 203 5.37 -13.46 2.91
C ALA A 203 5.33 -12.06 2.28
N ALA A 204 6.45 -11.31 2.29
CA ALA A 204 6.58 -10.03 1.64
C ALA A 204 6.47 -10.14 0.11
N ARG A 205 7.17 -11.12 -0.49
CA ARG A 205 7.11 -11.39 -1.93
C ARG A 205 5.68 -11.64 -2.40
N PHE A 206 4.95 -12.53 -1.73
CA PHE A 206 3.54 -12.77 -2.06
C PHE A 206 2.68 -11.54 -1.85
N SER A 207 2.87 -10.82 -0.75
CA SER A 207 2.17 -9.57 -0.45
C SER A 207 2.31 -8.53 -1.58
N PHE A 208 3.52 -8.40 -2.15
CA PHE A 208 3.77 -7.47 -3.25
C PHE A 208 3.15 -7.94 -4.56
N LEU A 209 3.27 -9.23 -4.89
CA LEU A 209 2.65 -9.79 -6.10
C LEU A 209 1.12 -9.71 -6.02
N LEU A 210 0.52 -10.01 -4.87
CA LEU A 210 -0.92 -9.85 -4.62
C LEU A 210 -1.35 -8.38 -4.72
N GLY A 211 -0.48 -7.45 -4.31
CA GLY A 211 -0.75 -6.03 -4.38
C GLY A 211 -0.83 -5.47 -5.81
N LEU A 212 -0.18 -6.10 -6.80
CA LEU A 212 -0.10 -5.56 -8.16
C LEU A 212 -1.47 -5.28 -8.79
N PRO A 213 -2.42 -6.23 -8.85
CA PRO A 213 -3.73 -5.95 -9.45
C PRO A 213 -4.54 -4.93 -8.65
N ALA A 214 -4.47 -4.95 -7.32
CA ALA A 214 -5.18 -4.00 -6.48
C ALA A 214 -4.65 -2.56 -6.65
N ILE A 215 -3.31 -2.37 -6.67
CA ILE A 215 -2.67 -1.07 -6.90
C ILE A 215 -2.97 -0.57 -8.32
N ALA A 216 -2.88 -1.46 -9.32
CA ALA A 216 -3.16 -1.11 -10.70
C ALA A 216 -4.59 -0.58 -10.85
N LEU A 217 -5.57 -1.31 -10.29
CA LEU A 217 -6.98 -0.88 -10.36
C LEU A 217 -7.22 0.45 -9.65
N ALA A 218 -6.69 0.62 -8.43
CA ALA A 218 -6.85 1.85 -7.66
C ALA A 218 -6.14 3.04 -8.32
N GLY A 219 -4.87 2.88 -8.69
CA GLY A 219 -4.06 3.94 -9.28
C GLY A 219 -4.54 4.35 -10.67
N LEU A 220 -4.95 3.39 -11.53
CA LEU A 220 -5.50 3.69 -12.85
C LEU A 220 -6.86 4.35 -12.77
N LYS A 221 -7.72 3.94 -11.83
CA LYS A 221 -8.99 4.62 -11.58
C LYS A 221 -8.75 6.09 -11.21
N GLU A 222 -7.83 6.34 -10.30
CA GLU A 222 -7.57 7.69 -9.84
C GLU A 222 -6.90 8.55 -10.93
N LEU A 223 -5.96 7.97 -11.69
CA LEU A 223 -5.40 8.64 -12.86
C LEU A 223 -6.48 8.99 -13.89
N TRP A 224 -7.43 8.09 -14.12
CA TRP A 224 -8.58 8.37 -14.98
C TRP A 224 -9.40 9.56 -14.47
N VAL A 225 -9.66 9.61 -13.16
CA VAL A 225 -10.40 10.72 -12.52
C VAL A 225 -9.62 12.03 -12.68
N LEU A 226 -8.29 12.04 -12.44
CA LEU A 226 -7.44 13.22 -12.62
C LEU A 226 -7.39 13.71 -14.07
N LEU A 227 -7.36 12.78 -15.05
CA LEU A 227 -7.35 13.14 -16.47
C LEU A 227 -8.65 13.82 -16.95
N HIS A 228 -9.77 13.60 -16.24
CA HIS A 228 -11.07 14.21 -16.57
C HIS A 228 -11.43 15.36 -15.64
N ALA A 229 -10.54 15.71 -14.71
CA ALA A 229 -10.72 16.85 -13.81
C ALA A 229 -10.14 18.12 -14.43
N ASP A 230 -10.77 19.25 -14.16
CA ASP A 230 -10.26 20.59 -14.53
C ASP A 230 -9.07 20.96 -13.64
N MET A 231 -7.93 20.30 -13.87
CA MET A 231 -6.70 20.55 -13.11
C MET A 231 -5.89 21.70 -13.74
N PRO A 232 -5.25 22.54 -12.89
CA PRO A 232 -4.31 23.53 -13.39
C PRO A 232 -3.16 22.87 -14.19
N ALA A 233 -2.76 23.46 -15.30
CA ALA A 233 -1.70 22.90 -16.16
C ALA A 233 -0.39 22.62 -15.42
N HIS A 234 -0.06 23.44 -14.41
CA HIS A 234 1.15 23.27 -13.59
C HIS A 234 1.08 22.06 -12.63
N ALA A 235 -0.10 21.50 -12.35
CA ALA A 235 -0.23 20.32 -11.49
C ALA A 235 0.33 19.04 -12.13
N TRP A 236 0.30 18.93 -13.46
CA TRP A 236 0.81 17.76 -14.17
C TRP A 236 2.31 17.55 -14.03
N PRO A 237 3.18 18.58 -14.21
CA PRO A 237 4.61 18.45 -13.91
C PRO A 237 4.89 18.05 -12.45
N HIS A 238 4.13 18.58 -11.47
CA HIS A 238 4.26 18.19 -10.06
C HIS A 238 3.93 16.70 -9.86
N LEU A 239 2.82 16.23 -10.42
CA LEU A 239 2.43 14.83 -10.35
C LEU A 239 3.47 13.90 -10.99
N LEU A 240 3.92 14.23 -12.21
CA LEU A 240 4.92 13.44 -12.92
C LEU A 240 6.25 13.38 -12.16
N PHE A 241 6.72 14.51 -11.67
CA PHE A 241 7.93 14.59 -10.86
C PHE A 241 7.80 13.73 -9.60
N GLY A 242 6.69 13.85 -8.88
CA GLY A 242 6.40 13.03 -7.71
C GLY A 242 6.40 11.54 -8.03
N LEU A 243 5.76 11.12 -9.14
CA LEU A 243 5.73 9.72 -9.59
C LEU A 243 7.13 9.17 -9.87
N VAL A 244 8.00 9.95 -10.54
CA VAL A 244 9.38 9.54 -10.81
C VAL A 244 10.16 9.36 -9.51
N VAL A 245 10.11 10.34 -8.62
CA VAL A 245 10.80 10.29 -7.31
C VAL A 245 10.31 9.11 -6.49
N ALA A 246 8.99 8.91 -6.41
CA ALA A 246 8.41 7.81 -5.66
C ALA A 246 8.76 6.44 -6.27
N SER A 247 8.83 6.32 -7.61
CA SER A 247 9.21 5.06 -8.27
C SER A 247 10.65 4.67 -7.93
N VAL A 248 11.57 5.62 -7.98
CA VAL A 248 12.98 5.39 -7.64
C VAL A 248 13.13 5.02 -6.16
N SER A 249 12.50 5.78 -5.26
CA SER A 249 12.55 5.50 -3.82
C SER A 249 11.90 4.16 -3.49
N ALA A 250 10.77 3.82 -4.12
CA ALA A 250 10.09 2.54 -3.95
C ALA A 250 10.95 1.36 -4.40
N PHE A 251 11.68 1.50 -5.52
CA PHE A 251 12.59 0.45 -5.99
C PHE A 251 13.69 0.16 -4.96
N PHE A 252 14.33 1.19 -4.42
CA PHE A 252 15.33 1.00 -3.37
C PHE A 252 14.73 0.51 -2.06
N ALA A 253 13.51 0.93 -1.71
CA ALA A 253 12.81 0.47 -0.53
C ALA A 253 12.48 -1.02 -0.58
N ILE A 254 11.98 -1.53 -1.73
CA ILE A 254 11.70 -2.96 -1.88
C ILE A 254 12.97 -3.79 -1.88
N TRP A 255 14.02 -3.32 -2.56
CA TRP A 255 15.32 -3.98 -2.57
C TRP A 255 15.90 -4.10 -1.16
N GLY A 256 15.89 -3.00 -0.40
CA GLY A 256 16.36 -2.99 0.99
C GLY A 256 15.50 -3.85 1.91
N LEU A 257 14.16 -3.77 1.80
CA LEU A 257 13.24 -4.55 2.60
C LEU A 257 13.39 -6.07 2.37
N MET A 258 13.49 -6.50 1.11
CA MET A 258 13.68 -7.93 0.80
C MET A 258 14.97 -8.47 1.40
N LYS A 259 16.10 -7.77 1.24
CA LYS A 259 17.39 -8.15 1.88
C LYS A 259 17.31 -8.10 3.41
N PHE A 260 16.57 -7.15 3.97
CA PHE A 260 16.38 -7.05 5.41
C PHE A 260 15.61 -8.25 5.96
N LEU A 261 14.49 -8.62 5.32
CA LEU A 261 13.63 -9.71 5.79
C LEU A 261 14.24 -11.12 5.62
N GLU A 262 15.24 -11.27 4.75
CA GLU A 262 16.05 -12.51 4.67
C GLU A 262 16.82 -12.80 5.97
N ARG A 263 17.21 -11.77 6.72
CA ARG A 263 18.12 -11.88 7.87
C ARG A 263 17.52 -11.43 9.19
N PHE A 264 16.58 -10.48 9.13
CA PHE A 264 16.05 -9.81 10.32
C PHE A 264 14.54 -10.04 10.46
N SER A 265 14.05 -9.78 11.67
CA SER A 265 12.63 -9.90 12.01
C SER A 265 11.84 -8.63 11.66
N THR A 266 10.51 -8.71 11.77
CA THR A 266 9.62 -7.57 11.53
C THR A 266 9.52 -6.60 12.72
N TRP A 267 10.22 -6.85 13.83
CA TRP A 267 10.18 -6.03 15.04
C TRP A 267 10.44 -4.54 14.84
N PRO A 268 11.39 -4.09 14.00
CA PRO A 268 11.56 -2.66 13.76
C PRO A 268 10.30 -1.97 13.25
N PHE A 269 9.52 -2.65 12.39
CA PHE A 269 8.25 -2.12 11.88
C PHE A 269 7.15 -2.12 12.94
N VAL A 270 7.13 -3.14 13.81
CA VAL A 270 6.22 -3.20 14.98
C VAL A 270 6.45 -2.01 15.89
N ILE A 271 7.70 -1.78 16.31
CA ILE A 271 8.08 -0.69 17.21
C ILE A 271 7.75 0.65 16.56
N TYR A 272 8.17 0.85 15.30
CA TYR A 272 7.91 2.08 14.58
C TYR A 272 6.41 2.42 14.52
N ARG A 273 5.56 1.45 14.15
CA ARG A 273 4.11 1.64 14.07
C ARG A 273 3.49 1.92 15.44
N ALA A 274 3.94 1.23 16.48
CA ALA A 274 3.46 1.46 17.84
C ALA A 274 3.79 2.90 18.28
N LEU A 275 5.02 3.35 18.07
CA LEU A 275 5.45 4.70 18.42
C LEU A 275 4.69 5.75 17.59
N LEU A 276 4.57 5.57 16.28
CA LEU A 276 3.82 6.48 15.43
C LEU A 276 2.34 6.55 15.83
N GLY A 277 1.73 5.39 16.08
CA GLY A 277 0.31 5.33 16.47
C GLY A 277 0.06 6.00 17.83
N VAL A 278 0.89 5.72 18.84
CA VAL A 278 0.79 6.36 20.16
C VAL A 278 1.03 7.88 20.06
N PHE A 279 2.05 8.29 19.30
CA PHE A 279 2.32 9.71 19.04
C PHE A 279 1.08 10.41 18.44
N LEU A 280 0.44 9.84 17.43
CA LEU A 280 -0.73 10.43 16.79
C LEU A 280 -1.93 10.51 17.75
N ILE A 281 -2.20 9.45 18.52
CA ILE A 281 -3.28 9.44 19.51
C ILE A 281 -3.06 10.54 20.55
N VAL A 282 -1.85 10.65 21.08
CA VAL A 282 -1.51 11.69 22.07
C VAL A 282 -1.60 13.09 21.45
N ALA A 283 -1.01 13.30 20.26
CA ALA A 283 -0.99 14.59 19.60
C ALA A 283 -2.39 15.12 19.27
N VAL A 284 -3.30 14.22 18.84
CA VAL A 284 -4.70 14.59 18.60
C VAL A 284 -5.44 14.83 19.91
N SER A 285 -5.23 13.99 20.93
CA SER A 285 -5.90 14.12 22.24
C SER A 285 -5.49 15.38 22.99
N THR A 286 -4.26 15.86 22.78
CA THR A 286 -3.75 17.11 23.41
C THR A 286 -4.01 18.36 22.56
N GLY A 287 -4.63 18.21 21.37
CA GLY A 287 -4.89 19.34 20.46
C GLY A 287 -3.64 19.85 19.72
N LEU A 288 -2.52 19.12 19.76
CA LEU A 288 -1.30 19.46 19.01
C LEU A 288 -1.50 19.28 17.50
N LEU A 289 -2.29 18.28 17.11
CA LEU A 289 -2.68 17.99 15.72
C LEU A 289 -4.21 17.89 15.64
N SER A 290 -4.78 18.36 14.53
CA SER A 290 -6.22 18.37 14.27
C SER A 290 -6.56 17.78 12.89
#